data_4163bf300d56383e1d90ec493bd0b17d
#
_entry.id   4163bf300d56383e1d90ec493bd0b17d
#
_cell.length_a   1.000
_cell.length_b   1.000
_cell.length_c   1.000
_cell.angle_alpha   90.00
_cell.angle_beta   90.00
_cell.angle_gamma   90.00
#
_symmetry.space_group_name_H-M   'P 1'
#
loop_
_entity.id
_entity.type
_entity.pdbx_description
1 polymer ?
#
loop_
_entity_poly.entity_id
_entity_poly.type
_entity_poly.pdbx_seq_one_letter_code
_entity_poly.pdbx_strand_id
1 'polypeptide(L)'
;MRLSLLKTVDVRYCKGFSDDAIASYVLQAPAALETLKLENTNASVPEATQEQGLAAVRQYYEQLQADAVISEHLKVVVTGNGRVGKTSLVQRLQEHYTGSTAKPLPSADDRTIGVEMATLKGSLVMYDFGGQPEYWAWHKLFLTAGAMYLVVVDLTDSTETCTDALREQLGILSCSVPGAVVLLVGTKADADIADAQQRASELNSWTGNWLAERRKVAVKPGVHGQREQDAAAELPRIQGDMLITSSRSLDGIAALAKRMEDLSVQAEPERLFLHYRQPIPKVYQQVGVLLQGMKYGLSTSELLEAVAQCKVAEDEHDVQRQFVSMKEIETLWESAATEAQVALKNASAREVLQVALPILEGEGSVLLSPVSGIVHLNPAWLADAVRPLADHRLHQMTHMEDTAQSMEDRELFPDYNLAHRALREFVQRGIASRQLLEAIWLDVLKTYSVDYATLNDLLCEHKLMFPAAGDRSSDFIVPVKLPKLPPEEFAALCASSSEAAVVVGKVRTRFIPPGLMQMVAAALHHLGQYRCYFRYGGVLE
;
A
#
# COMPACT_ATOMS: atom_id res chain seq x y z
N MET A 1 -27.78 -37.91 -6.33
CA MET A 1 -28.36 -36.85 -7.18
C MET A 1 -27.23 -36.28 -8.01
N ARG A 2 -27.28 -36.39 -9.34
CA ARG A 2 -26.18 -35.95 -10.20
C ARG A 2 -26.21 -34.42 -10.31
N LEU A 3 -25.25 -33.74 -9.70
CA LEU A 3 -25.06 -32.28 -9.79
C LEU A 3 -24.54 -31.81 -11.18
N SER A 4 -24.71 -32.67 -12.21
CA SER A 4 -24.18 -32.47 -13.56
C SER A 4 -24.79 -31.28 -14.33
N LEU A 5 -25.86 -30.67 -13.80
CA LEU A 5 -26.51 -29.50 -14.39
C LEU A 5 -26.31 -28.22 -13.56
N LEU A 6 -25.49 -28.27 -12.52
CA LEU A 6 -25.24 -27.13 -11.67
C LEU A 6 -24.36 -26.12 -12.42
N LYS A 7 -24.86 -24.90 -12.62
CA LYS A 7 -24.15 -23.82 -13.33
C LYS A 7 -23.44 -22.85 -12.40
N THR A 8 -23.96 -22.66 -11.22
CA THR A 8 -23.42 -21.70 -10.24
C THR A 8 -23.37 -22.34 -8.87
N VAL A 9 -22.23 -22.14 -8.20
CA VAL A 9 -22.04 -22.46 -6.78
C VAL A 9 -21.60 -21.19 -6.07
N ASP A 10 -22.31 -20.84 -5.02
CA ASP A 10 -22.01 -19.70 -4.17
C ASP A 10 -21.80 -20.22 -2.74
N VAL A 11 -20.55 -20.17 -2.30
CA VAL A 11 -20.13 -20.56 -0.94
C VAL A 11 -19.47 -19.42 -0.20
N ARG A 12 -19.72 -18.19 -0.64
CA ARG A 12 -19.20 -17.00 0.01
C ARG A 12 -19.53 -16.99 1.50
N TYR A 13 -18.58 -16.53 2.30
CA TYR A 13 -18.68 -16.47 3.77
C TYR A 13 -18.79 -17.83 4.49
N CYS A 14 -18.69 -18.93 3.77
CA CYS A 14 -18.74 -20.29 4.33
C CYS A 14 -17.35 -20.72 4.81
N LYS A 15 -16.93 -20.26 5.98
CA LYS A 15 -15.62 -20.64 6.57
C LYS A 15 -15.57 -22.08 7.12
N GLY A 16 -16.64 -22.83 7.02
CA GLY A 16 -16.67 -24.25 7.40
C GLY A 16 -16.06 -25.21 6.38
N PHE A 17 -15.74 -24.74 5.18
CA PHE A 17 -15.04 -25.54 4.18
C PHE A 17 -13.54 -25.32 4.29
N SER A 18 -12.77 -26.41 4.41
CA SER A 18 -11.32 -26.35 4.30
C SER A 18 -10.90 -26.07 2.85
N ASP A 19 -9.69 -25.55 2.67
CA ASP A 19 -9.12 -25.35 1.33
C ASP A 19 -9.05 -26.64 0.53
N ASP A 20 -8.69 -27.77 1.15
CA ASP A 20 -8.67 -29.10 0.52
C ASP A 20 -10.05 -29.53 0.02
N ALA A 21 -11.11 -29.24 0.77
CA ALA A 21 -12.48 -29.56 0.34
C ALA A 21 -12.88 -28.72 -0.87
N ILE A 22 -12.52 -27.45 -0.89
CA ILE A 22 -12.76 -26.55 -2.03
C ILE A 22 -11.96 -27.02 -3.24
N ALA A 23 -10.67 -27.31 -3.08
CA ALA A 23 -9.79 -27.82 -4.12
C ALA A 23 -10.35 -29.12 -4.74
N SER A 24 -10.72 -30.08 -3.89
CA SER A 24 -11.30 -31.35 -4.33
C SER A 24 -12.58 -31.16 -5.13
N TYR A 25 -13.45 -30.24 -4.69
CA TYR A 25 -14.67 -29.91 -5.41
C TYR A 25 -14.39 -29.27 -6.77
N VAL A 26 -13.50 -28.27 -6.82
CA VAL A 26 -13.15 -27.52 -8.03
C VAL A 26 -12.56 -28.44 -9.10
N LEU A 27 -11.65 -29.33 -8.70
CA LEU A 27 -10.96 -30.23 -9.61
C LEU A 27 -11.89 -31.32 -10.17
N GLN A 28 -12.93 -31.68 -9.41
CA GLN A 28 -13.95 -32.68 -9.82
C GLN A 28 -15.25 -32.05 -10.34
N ALA A 29 -15.31 -30.71 -10.39
CA ALA A 29 -16.51 -29.99 -10.76
C ALA A 29 -16.97 -30.38 -12.19
N PRO A 30 -18.30 -30.54 -12.41
CA PRO A 30 -18.82 -30.89 -13.72
C PRO A 30 -18.53 -29.78 -14.74
N ALA A 31 -18.39 -30.17 -16.02
CA ALA A 31 -18.15 -29.24 -17.12
C ALA A 31 -19.24 -28.17 -17.29
N ALA A 32 -20.46 -28.43 -16.76
CA ALA A 32 -21.56 -27.47 -16.78
C ALA A 32 -21.42 -26.33 -15.74
N LEU A 33 -20.49 -26.42 -14.79
CA LEU A 33 -20.28 -25.38 -13.81
C LEU A 33 -19.59 -24.19 -14.48
N GLU A 34 -20.25 -23.04 -14.48
CA GLU A 34 -19.81 -21.80 -15.12
C GLU A 34 -19.26 -20.81 -14.09
N THR A 35 -19.84 -20.79 -12.88
CA THR A 35 -19.52 -19.79 -11.85
C THR A 35 -19.31 -20.43 -10.49
N LEU A 36 -18.23 -20.04 -9.83
CA LEU A 36 -17.93 -20.38 -8.44
C LEU A 36 -17.58 -19.11 -7.68
N LYS A 37 -18.25 -18.85 -6.56
CA LYS A 37 -18.02 -17.69 -5.71
C LYS A 37 -17.45 -18.15 -4.37
N LEU A 38 -16.23 -17.69 -4.07
CA LEU A 38 -15.41 -18.13 -2.93
C LEU A 38 -15.06 -17.01 -1.95
N GLU A 39 -15.53 -15.78 -2.17
CA GLU A 39 -15.14 -14.63 -1.37
C GLU A 39 -15.40 -14.87 0.14
N ASN A 40 -14.45 -14.50 0.97
CA ASN A 40 -14.52 -14.70 2.42
C ASN A 40 -14.69 -16.17 2.86
N THR A 41 -14.14 -17.11 2.11
CA THR A 41 -13.95 -18.51 2.51
C THR A 41 -12.51 -18.74 3.02
N ASN A 42 -12.15 -20.01 3.27
CA ASN A 42 -10.76 -20.40 3.56
C ASN A 42 -10.01 -20.87 2.30
N ALA A 43 -10.49 -20.57 1.10
CA ALA A 43 -9.81 -20.92 -0.14
C ALA A 43 -8.45 -20.22 -0.22
N SER A 44 -7.39 -20.96 -0.52
CA SER A 44 -6.05 -20.42 -0.72
C SER A 44 -5.90 -19.65 -2.04
N VAL A 45 -6.91 -19.73 -2.89
CA VAL A 45 -6.93 -19.04 -4.20
C VAL A 45 -6.96 -17.52 -4.00
N PRO A 46 -6.02 -16.76 -4.57
CA PRO A 46 -6.03 -15.31 -4.52
C PRO A 46 -7.33 -14.71 -5.05
N GLU A 47 -7.78 -13.60 -4.46
CA GLU A 47 -9.01 -12.91 -4.88
C GLU A 47 -8.97 -12.52 -6.36
N ALA A 48 -7.83 -11.99 -6.83
CA ALA A 48 -7.63 -11.67 -8.24
C ALA A 48 -7.80 -12.89 -9.18
N THR A 49 -7.47 -14.09 -8.71
CA THR A 49 -7.70 -15.34 -9.46
C THR A 49 -9.17 -15.75 -9.44
N GLN A 50 -9.85 -15.52 -8.32
CA GLN A 50 -11.29 -15.79 -8.21
C GLN A 50 -12.09 -14.91 -9.17
N GLU A 51 -11.70 -13.63 -9.32
CA GLU A 51 -12.29 -12.69 -10.27
C GLU A 51 -12.12 -13.09 -11.74
N GLN A 52 -11.05 -13.82 -12.07
CA GLN A 52 -10.82 -14.38 -13.42
C GLN A 52 -11.73 -15.57 -13.74
N GLY A 53 -12.42 -16.10 -12.74
CA GLY A 53 -13.43 -17.14 -12.90
C GLY A 53 -12.95 -18.57 -12.66
N LEU A 54 -13.87 -19.53 -12.82
CA LEU A 54 -13.67 -20.93 -12.45
C LEU A 54 -12.45 -21.59 -13.13
N ALA A 55 -12.17 -21.24 -14.38
CA ALA A 55 -11.04 -21.82 -15.11
C ALA A 55 -9.70 -21.49 -14.43
N ALA A 56 -9.52 -20.23 -14.03
CA ALA A 56 -8.32 -19.77 -13.32
C ALA A 56 -8.22 -20.41 -11.92
N VAL A 57 -9.33 -20.54 -11.20
CA VAL A 57 -9.38 -21.22 -9.90
C VAL A 57 -8.99 -22.69 -10.04
N ARG A 58 -9.50 -23.38 -11.06
CA ARG A 58 -9.14 -24.78 -11.33
C ARG A 58 -7.66 -24.93 -11.65
N GLN A 59 -7.14 -24.07 -12.49
CA GLN A 59 -5.73 -24.05 -12.86
C GLN A 59 -4.82 -23.82 -11.64
N TYR A 60 -5.18 -22.92 -10.74
CA TYR A 60 -4.46 -22.72 -9.49
C TYR A 60 -4.31 -24.02 -8.69
N TYR A 61 -5.41 -24.74 -8.47
CA TYR A 61 -5.36 -26.00 -7.73
C TYR A 61 -4.66 -27.13 -8.50
N GLU A 62 -4.75 -27.19 -9.81
CA GLU A 62 -4.00 -28.14 -10.63
C GLU A 62 -2.48 -27.90 -10.50
N GLN A 63 -2.04 -26.65 -10.50
CA GLN A 63 -0.65 -26.28 -10.32
C GLN A 63 -0.18 -26.55 -8.87
N LEU A 64 -1.02 -26.25 -7.89
CA LEU A 64 -0.72 -26.54 -6.48
C LEU A 64 -0.52 -28.04 -6.22
N GLN A 65 -1.34 -28.90 -6.84
CA GLN A 65 -1.17 -30.34 -6.75
C GLN A 65 0.04 -30.87 -7.51
N ALA A 66 0.49 -30.17 -8.55
CA ALA A 66 1.60 -30.62 -9.37
C ALA A 66 2.96 -30.47 -8.65
N ASP A 67 3.23 -29.31 -8.13
CA ASP A 67 4.44 -28.99 -7.37
C ASP A 67 4.16 -27.75 -6.51
N ALA A 68 4.34 -27.87 -5.21
CA ALA A 68 4.05 -26.82 -4.24
C ALA A 68 5.30 -26.47 -3.44
N VAL A 69 5.39 -25.20 -3.09
CA VAL A 69 6.43 -24.68 -2.19
C VAL A 69 5.79 -23.87 -1.08
N ILE A 70 6.48 -23.72 0.02
CA ILE A 70 6.00 -22.90 1.13
C ILE A 70 6.41 -21.45 0.88
N SER A 71 5.43 -20.55 0.78
CA SER A 71 5.70 -19.12 0.77
C SER A 71 6.14 -18.65 2.15
N GLU A 72 7.24 -17.91 2.22
CA GLU A 72 7.81 -17.44 3.49
C GLU A 72 7.72 -15.91 3.67
N HIS A 73 7.18 -15.17 2.70
CA HIS A 73 7.14 -13.72 2.75
C HIS A 73 5.80 -13.19 3.25
N LEU A 74 5.84 -12.26 4.21
CA LEU A 74 4.70 -11.50 4.69
C LEU A 74 5.02 -10.02 4.72
N LYS A 75 4.19 -9.24 4.08
CA LYS A 75 4.25 -7.78 4.14
C LYS A 75 3.65 -7.26 5.43
N VAL A 76 4.38 -6.38 6.10
CA VAL A 76 3.93 -5.71 7.33
C VAL A 76 4.00 -4.19 7.10
N VAL A 77 2.89 -3.52 7.26
CA VAL A 77 2.79 -2.06 7.06
C VAL A 77 2.64 -1.38 8.42
N VAL A 78 3.53 -0.44 8.72
CA VAL A 78 3.51 0.34 9.96
C VAL A 78 2.98 1.74 9.64
N THR A 79 1.82 2.07 10.19
CA THR A 79 1.12 3.33 9.91
C THR A 79 0.69 4.03 11.21
N GLY A 80 0.42 5.32 11.14
CA GLY A 80 0.08 6.17 12.29
C GLY A 80 0.58 7.59 12.07
N ASN A 81 0.19 8.52 12.91
CA ASN A 81 0.53 9.93 12.78
C ASN A 81 2.04 10.21 12.92
N GLY A 82 2.46 11.43 12.60
CA GLY A 82 3.84 11.84 12.78
C GLY A 82 4.29 11.80 14.26
N ARG A 83 5.55 11.40 14.52
CA ARG A 83 6.17 11.39 15.86
C ARG A 83 5.61 10.36 16.86
N VAL A 84 4.72 9.45 16.45
CA VAL A 84 4.22 8.39 17.35
C VAL A 84 5.22 7.25 17.60
N GLY A 85 6.41 7.29 17.00
CA GLY A 85 7.48 6.31 17.25
C GLY A 85 7.50 5.09 16.32
N LYS A 86 6.91 5.16 15.12
CA LYS A 86 6.89 4.08 14.12
C LYS A 86 8.29 3.59 13.74
N THR A 87 9.15 4.48 13.28
CA THR A 87 10.53 4.17 12.87
C THR A 87 11.33 3.58 14.02
N SER A 88 11.17 4.13 15.23
CA SER A 88 11.79 3.58 16.43
C SER A 88 11.29 2.16 16.74
N LEU A 89 9.99 1.90 16.54
CA LEU A 89 9.39 0.57 16.72
C LEU A 89 9.95 -0.42 15.69
N VAL A 90 10.01 -0.03 14.42
CA VAL A 90 10.59 -0.87 13.34
C VAL A 90 12.04 -1.21 13.64
N GLN A 91 12.86 -0.22 14.06
CA GLN A 91 14.24 -0.45 14.44
C GLN A 91 14.34 -1.47 15.60
N ARG A 92 13.52 -1.36 16.64
CA ARG A 92 13.51 -2.31 17.77
C ARG A 92 13.07 -3.71 17.38
N LEU A 93 12.10 -3.82 16.47
CA LEU A 93 11.71 -5.12 15.90
C LEU A 93 12.85 -5.73 15.08
N GLN A 94 13.55 -4.95 14.25
CA GLN A 94 14.75 -5.43 13.53
C GLN A 94 15.81 -5.96 14.48
N GLU A 95 16.14 -5.20 15.51
CA GLU A 95 17.13 -5.60 16.53
C GLU A 95 16.70 -6.88 17.27
N HIS A 96 15.42 -7.00 17.60
CA HIS A 96 14.87 -8.20 18.22
C HIS A 96 15.02 -9.42 17.33
N TYR A 97 14.66 -9.33 16.05
CA TYR A 97 14.72 -10.45 15.11
C TYR A 97 16.15 -10.84 14.70
N THR A 98 17.05 -9.88 14.64
CA THR A 98 18.47 -10.13 14.28
C THR A 98 19.34 -10.49 15.49
N GLY A 99 18.84 -10.27 16.71
CA GLY A 99 19.64 -10.42 17.94
C GLY A 99 20.76 -9.37 18.05
N SER A 100 20.68 -8.28 17.29
CA SER A 100 21.68 -7.22 17.31
C SER A 100 21.52 -6.31 18.54
N THR A 101 22.61 -5.67 18.95
CA THR A 101 22.58 -4.70 20.05
C THR A 101 21.76 -3.47 19.69
N ALA A 102 21.01 -2.96 20.67
CA ALA A 102 20.17 -1.79 20.49
C ALA A 102 20.97 -0.56 20.03
N LYS A 103 20.62 -0.01 18.89
CA LYS A 103 21.20 1.21 18.34
C LYS A 103 20.55 2.46 18.96
N PRO A 104 21.20 3.63 18.92
CA PRO A 104 20.54 4.89 19.26
C PRO A 104 19.24 5.06 18.48
N LEU A 105 18.19 5.54 19.15
CA LEU A 105 16.91 5.83 18.47
C LEU A 105 17.07 7.06 17.58
N PRO A 106 16.32 7.13 16.47
CA PRO A 106 16.27 8.33 15.62
C PRO A 106 15.91 9.57 16.45
N SER A 107 16.48 10.70 16.11
CA SER A 107 16.14 11.97 16.76
C SER A 107 14.71 12.41 16.40
N ALA A 108 14.13 13.33 17.16
CA ALA A 108 12.79 13.86 16.85
C ALA A 108 12.74 14.62 15.50
N ASP A 109 13.90 15.01 14.98
CA ASP A 109 14.04 15.72 13.71
C ASP A 109 14.26 14.75 12.54
N ASP A 110 14.72 13.51 12.80
CA ASP A 110 14.87 12.44 11.82
C ASP A 110 13.50 11.81 11.53
N ARG A 111 12.72 12.46 10.69
CA ARG A 111 11.39 11.98 10.31
C ARG A 111 11.46 11.17 9.02
N THR A 112 10.78 10.04 9.02
CA THR A 112 10.57 9.27 7.79
C THR A 112 9.83 10.12 6.77
N ILE A 113 10.44 10.34 5.62
CA ILE A 113 9.85 11.04 4.49
C ILE A 113 9.42 9.98 3.46
N GLY A 114 8.11 9.87 3.21
CA GLY A 114 7.57 8.86 2.31
C GLY A 114 7.44 7.49 2.96
N VAL A 115 8.13 6.48 2.44
CA VAL A 115 8.10 5.09 2.91
C VAL A 115 9.53 4.56 3.01
N GLU A 116 9.85 3.90 4.10
CA GLU A 116 11.10 3.15 4.24
C GLU A 116 10.80 1.66 4.32
N MET A 117 11.65 0.85 3.68
CA MET A 117 11.48 -0.60 3.64
C MET A 117 12.60 -1.30 4.40
N ALA A 118 12.22 -2.34 5.16
CA ALA A 118 13.15 -3.14 5.93
C ALA A 118 12.73 -4.62 5.92
N THR A 119 13.65 -5.53 5.69
CA THR A 119 13.37 -6.96 5.77
C THR A 119 13.79 -7.50 7.13
N LEU A 120 12.89 -8.18 7.81
CA LEU A 120 13.13 -8.84 9.10
C LEU A 120 13.22 -10.34 8.90
N LYS A 121 14.29 -10.97 9.43
CA LYS A 121 14.48 -12.44 9.47
C LYS A 121 14.26 -13.13 8.11
N GLY A 122 14.54 -12.41 7.00
CA GLY A 122 14.37 -12.94 5.65
C GLY A 122 12.93 -13.12 5.16
N SER A 123 11.93 -12.99 6.03
CA SER A 123 10.54 -13.34 5.70
C SER A 123 9.51 -12.22 5.93
N LEU A 124 9.77 -11.27 6.82
CA LEU A 124 8.87 -10.15 7.07
C LEU A 124 9.39 -8.89 6.36
N VAL A 125 8.63 -8.39 5.41
CA VAL A 125 8.97 -7.15 4.68
C VAL A 125 8.20 -6.00 5.31
N MET A 126 8.89 -5.16 6.08
CA MET A 126 8.28 -4.02 6.78
C MET A 126 8.31 -2.75 5.92
N TYR A 127 7.19 -2.06 5.88
CA TYR A 127 7.01 -0.76 5.26
C TYR A 127 6.72 0.26 6.36
N ASP A 128 7.70 1.10 6.70
CA ASP A 128 7.56 2.20 7.66
C ASP A 128 7.07 3.46 6.95
N PHE A 129 5.84 3.82 7.18
CA PHE A 129 5.20 4.96 6.54
C PHE A 129 5.46 6.26 7.29
N GLY A 130 5.88 7.30 6.57
CA GLY A 130 5.94 8.66 7.07
C GLY A 130 4.56 9.10 7.58
N GLY A 131 4.50 9.63 8.82
CA GLY A 131 3.22 9.91 9.48
C GLY A 131 2.58 11.26 9.15
N GLN A 132 3.11 12.01 8.19
CA GLN A 132 2.56 13.31 7.82
C GLN A 132 1.37 13.14 6.87
N PRO A 133 0.31 13.97 6.99
CA PRO A 133 -0.88 13.87 6.12
C PRO A 133 -0.56 13.98 4.64
N GLU A 134 0.50 14.69 4.28
CA GLU A 134 0.96 14.88 2.90
C GLU A 134 1.35 13.57 2.22
N TYR A 135 1.73 12.54 3.00
CA TYR A 135 2.15 11.24 2.46
C TYR A 135 0.99 10.27 2.23
N TRP A 136 -0.18 10.48 2.82
CA TRP A 136 -1.28 9.51 2.80
C TRP A 136 -1.84 9.24 1.41
N ALA A 137 -1.89 10.27 0.55
CA ALA A 137 -2.34 10.08 -0.83
C ALA A 137 -1.47 9.06 -1.59
N TRP A 138 -0.24 8.85 -1.16
CA TRP A 138 0.75 7.99 -1.79
C TRP A 138 0.92 6.66 -1.08
N HIS A 139 0.65 6.60 0.22
CA HIS A 139 0.65 5.35 0.96
C HIS A 139 -0.23 4.28 0.31
N LYS A 140 -1.35 4.70 -0.31
CA LYS A 140 -2.25 3.80 -1.02
C LYS A 140 -1.58 2.96 -2.12
N LEU A 141 -0.47 3.43 -2.70
CA LEU A 141 0.30 2.66 -3.69
C LEU A 141 0.92 1.40 -3.08
N PHE A 142 1.20 1.45 -1.79
CA PHE A 142 1.87 0.38 -1.07
C PHE A 142 0.92 -0.42 -0.17
N LEU A 143 -0.37 -0.06 -0.11
CA LEU A 143 -1.37 -0.81 0.66
C LEU A 143 -1.90 -1.97 -0.18
N THR A 144 -1.78 -3.19 0.33
CA THR A 144 -2.18 -4.41 -0.38
C THR A 144 -3.01 -5.31 0.52
N ALA A 145 -3.92 -6.07 -0.08
CA ALA A 145 -4.62 -7.14 0.63
C ALA A 145 -3.61 -8.23 1.06
N GLY A 146 -3.88 -8.89 2.17
CA GLY A 146 -3.00 -9.94 2.69
C GLY A 146 -1.80 -9.44 3.50
N ALA A 147 -1.56 -8.12 3.62
CA ALA A 147 -0.57 -7.55 4.52
C ALA A 147 -1.08 -7.48 5.98
N MET A 148 -0.15 -7.50 6.93
CA MET A 148 -0.40 -7.17 8.34
C MET A 148 -0.21 -5.67 8.55
N TYR A 149 -1.14 -5.01 9.24
CA TYR A 149 -1.10 -3.58 9.51
C TYR A 149 -0.87 -3.31 10.99
N LEU A 150 0.22 -2.63 11.33
CA LEU A 150 0.48 -2.10 12.67
C LEU A 150 0.02 -0.65 12.71
N VAL A 151 -1.09 -0.39 13.39
CA VAL A 151 -1.61 0.98 13.60
C VAL A 151 -1.07 1.50 14.93
N VAL A 152 -0.17 2.49 14.84
CA VAL A 152 0.62 2.98 15.95
C VAL A 152 0.10 4.30 16.48
N VAL A 153 -0.09 4.39 17.79
CA VAL A 153 -0.45 5.61 18.52
C VAL A 153 0.52 5.90 19.66
N ASP A 154 0.67 7.16 20.01
CA ASP A 154 1.50 7.61 21.14
C ASP A 154 0.66 7.64 22.41
N LEU A 155 0.97 6.81 23.41
CA LEU A 155 0.24 6.73 24.66
C LEU A 155 0.50 7.92 25.60
N THR A 156 1.42 8.82 25.27
CA THR A 156 1.62 10.09 26.01
C THR A 156 0.68 11.19 25.54
N ASP A 157 0.03 11.04 24.38
CA ASP A 157 -0.98 11.97 23.88
C ASP A 157 -2.30 11.82 24.64
N SER A 158 -3.20 12.79 24.50
CA SER A 158 -4.55 12.70 25.08
C SER A 158 -5.38 11.57 24.43
N THR A 159 -6.35 11.02 25.18
CA THR A 159 -7.26 10.00 24.61
C THR A 159 -7.98 10.51 23.36
N GLU A 160 -8.36 11.80 23.32
CA GLU A 160 -9.01 12.41 22.16
C GLU A 160 -8.06 12.41 20.94
N THR A 161 -6.82 12.83 21.09
CA THR A 161 -5.81 12.79 20.02
C THR A 161 -5.59 11.38 19.50
N CYS A 162 -5.48 10.40 20.41
CA CYS A 162 -5.32 9.00 20.03
C CYS A 162 -6.56 8.46 19.30
N THR A 163 -7.77 8.78 19.74
CA THR A 163 -9.01 8.33 19.07
C THR A 163 -9.16 8.94 17.68
N ASP A 164 -8.79 10.20 17.51
CA ASP A 164 -8.78 10.84 16.19
C ASP A 164 -7.78 10.19 15.25
N ALA A 165 -6.58 9.91 15.75
CA ALA A 165 -5.56 9.18 14.98
C ALA A 165 -6.04 7.79 14.57
N LEU A 166 -6.64 7.02 15.51
CA LEU A 166 -7.22 5.70 15.20
C LEU A 166 -8.35 5.79 14.18
N ARG A 167 -9.26 6.74 14.36
CA ARG A 167 -10.38 6.97 13.42
C ARG A 167 -9.88 7.20 12.00
N GLU A 168 -8.84 7.99 11.86
CA GLU A 168 -8.25 8.33 10.59
C GLU A 168 -7.55 7.12 9.95
N GLN A 169 -6.66 6.44 10.66
CA GLN A 169 -5.92 5.29 10.13
C GLN A 169 -6.85 4.11 9.80
N LEU A 170 -7.77 3.77 10.67
CA LEU A 170 -8.76 2.72 10.42
C LEU A 170 -9.72 3.08 9.27
N GLY A 171 -10.03 4.38 9.13
CA GLY A 171 -10.79 4.91 8.00
C GLY A 171 -10.07 4.72 6.67
N ILE A 172 -8.78 5.04 6.61
CA ILE A 172 -7.92 4.83 5.42
C ILE A 172 -7.90 3.35 5.04
N LEU A 173 -7.64 2.48 6.00
CA LEU A 173 -7.59 1.03 5.77
C LEU A 173 -8.94 0.49 5.29
N SER A 174 -10.06 0.94 5.87
CA SER A 174 -11.40 0.54 5.42
C SER A 174 -11.68 0.88 3.96
N CYS A 175 -11.14 2.00 3.47
CA CYS A 175 -11.33 2.44 2.09
C CYS A 175 -10.35 1.79 1.11
N SER A 176 -9.11 1.56 1.54
CA SER A 176 -8.02 1.14 0.65
C SER A 176 -7.80 -0.37 0.67
N VAL A 177 -8.06 -1.01 1.81
CA VAL A 177 -7.83 -2.45 2.02
C VAL A 177 -8.99 -3.03 2.83
N PRO A 178 -10.13 -3.31 2.18
CA PRO A 178 -11.26 -3.97 2.84
C PRO A 178 -10.82 -5.22 3.62
N GLY A 179 -11.26 -5.35 4.86
CA GLY A 179 -10.92 -6.50 5.69
C GLY A 179 -9.47 -6.56 6.17
N ALA A 180 -8.71 -5.45 6.12
CA ALA A 180 -7.33 -5.38 6.58
C ALA A 180 -7.13 -6.01 7.97
N VAL A 181 -6.08 -6.82 8.13
CA VAL A 181 -5.69 -7.42 9.42
C VAL A 181 -4.86 -6.41 10.21
N VAL A 182 -5.37 -5.96 11.35
CA VAL A 182 -4.79 -4.86 12.11
C VAL A 182 -4.42 -5.26 13.53
N LEU A 183 -3.19 -4.93 13.92
CA LEU A 183 -2.73 -4.87 15.30
C LEU A 183 -2.66 -3.40 15.74
N LEU A 184 -3.28 -3.09 16.87
CA LEU A 184 -3.14 -1.78 17.51
C LEU A 184 -1.89 -1.78 18.40
N VAL A 185 -1.04 -0.77 18.26
CA VAL A 185 0.20 -0.65 19.00
C VAL A 185 0.28 0.72 19.67
N GLY A 186 0.36 0.71 21.00
CA GLY A 186 0.62 1.91 21.78
C GLY A 186 2.11 2.01 22.11
N THR A 187 2.70 3.18 21.87
CA THR A 187 4.13 3.44 22.10
C THR A 187 4.38 4.38 23.26
N LYS A 188 5.66 4.54 23.64
CA LYS A 188 6.16 5.45 24.68
C LYS A 188 5.61 5.18 26.09
N ALA A 189 5.30 3.94 26.38
CA ALA A 189 4.74 3.53 27.68
C ALA A 189 5.72 3.72 28.86
N ASP A 190 7.01 3.92 28.59
CA ASP A 190 8.04 4.23 29.60
C ASP A 190 7.85 5.58 30.28
N ALA A 191 7.02 6.48 29.74
CA ALA A 191 6.73 7.76 30.38
C ALA A 191 5.87 7.59 31.66
N ASP A 192 4.81 6.79 31.59
CA ASP A 192 3.97 6.34 32.72
C ASP A 192 3.22 5.07 32.33
N ILE A 193 3.62 3.93 32.89
CA ILE A 193 3.04 2.64 32.51
C ILE A 193 1.60 2.47 32.97
N ALA A 194 1.21 3.05 34.11
CA ALA A 194 -0.16 2.94 34.63
C ALA A 194 -1.12 3.77 33.77
N ASP A 195 -0.75 4.99 33.42
CA ASP A 195 -1.52 5.86 32.51
C ASP A 195 -1.59 5.23 31.11
N ALA A 196 -0.50 4.64 30.60
CA ALA A 196 -0.48 3.94 29.34
C ALA A 196 -1.43 2.74 29.29
N GLN A 197 -1.51 1.95 30.36
CA GLN A 197 -2.44 0.82 30.48
C GLN A 197 -3.90 1.26 30.50
N GLN A 198 -4.20 2.31 31.28
CA GLN A 198 -5.54 2.88 31.33
C GLN A 198 -5.95 3.38 29.94
N ARG A 199 -5.09 4.15 29.28
CA ARG A 199 -5.35 4.71 27.96
C ARG A 199 -5.55 3.63 26.90
N ALA A 200 -4.72 2.60 26.89
CA ALA A 200 -4.89 1.47 26.00
C ALA A 200 -6.26 0.79 26.18
N SER A 201 -6.73 0.64 27.42
CA SER A 201 -8.06 0.09 27.71
C SER A 201 -9.19 0.98 27.19
N GLU A 202 -9.07 2.29 27.36
CA GLU A 202 -10.02 3.27 26.81
C GLU A 202 -10.07 3.20 25.28
N LEU A 203 -8.91 3.13 24.63
CA LEU A 203 -8.79 3.05 23.17
C LEU A 203 -9.32 1.74 22.61
N ASN A 204 -9.13 0.62 23.31
CA ASN A 204 -9.75 -0.67 22.96
C ASN A 204 -11.28 -0.58 22.98
N SER A 205 -11.81 -0.02 24.04
CA SER A 205 -13.26 0.18 24.21
C SER A 205 -13.82 1.09 23.12
N TRP A 206 -13.14 2.20 22.84
CA TRP A 206 -13.51 3.11 21.77
C TRP A 206 -13.48 2.42 20.39
N THR A 207 -12.42 1.66 20.08
CA THR A 207 -12.29 0.96 18.81
C THR A 207 -13.41 -0.06 18.60
N GLY A 208 -13.75 -0.82 19.65
CA GLY A 208 -14.86 -1.77 19.62
C GLY A 208 -16.20 -1.07 19.32
N ASN A 209 -16.47 0.05 19.98
CA ASN A 209 -17.67 0.85 19.75
C ASN A 209 -17.70 1.44 18.33
N TRP A 210 -16.59 1.99 17.87
CA TRP A 210 -16.46 2.55 16.53
C TRP A 210 -16.74 1.50 15.44
N LEU A 211 -16.20 0.29 15.57
CA LEU A 211 -16.48 -0.81 14.64
C LEU A 211 -17.96 -1.24 14.72
N ALA A 212 -18.54 -1.32 15.92
CA ALA A 212 -19.93 -1.71 16.11
C ALA A 212 -20.90 -0.71 15.46
N GLU A 213 -20.65 0.59 15.63
CA GLU A 213 -21.44 1.65 14.98
C GLU A 213 -21.36 1.57 13.45
N ARG A 214 -20.17 1.34 12.92
CA ARG A 214 -19.97 1.24 11.47
C ARG A 214 -20.65 0.02 10.87
N ARG A 215 -20.67 -1.09 11.57
CA ARG A 215 -21.44 -2.29 11.15
C ARG A 215 -22.93 -1.97 11.05
N LYS A 216 -23.49 -1.18 12.00
CA LYS A 216 -24.90 -0.79 11.99
C LYS A 216 -25.26 0.13 10.81
N VAL A 217 -24.38 1.08 10.48
CA VAL A 217 -24.59 2.01 9.35
C VAL A 217 -24.53 1.30 7.99
N ALA A 218 -23.80 0.19 7.91
CA ALA A 218 -23.71 -0.63 6.71
C ALA A 218 -25.03 -1.30 6.34
N VAL A 219 -25.89 -1.52 7.33
CA VAL A 219 -27.18 -2.23 7.20
C VAL A 219 -28.30 -1.22 7.06
N LYS A 220 -28.75 -0.95 5.83
CA LYS A 220 -30.03 -0.25 5.63
C LYS A 220 -31.18 -1.20 5.97
N PRO A 221 -32.22 -0.74 6.72
CA PRO A 221 -33.41 -1.55 6.96
C PRO A 221 -34.04 -1.99 5.63
N GLY A 222 -34.24 -3.30 5.44
CA GLY A 222 -34.93 -3.87 4.29
C GLY A 222 -34.07 -4.56 3.23
N VAL A 223 -32.76 -4.68 3.44
CA VAL A 223 -31.89 -5.45 2.54
C VAL A 223 -31.20 -6.57 3.32
N HIS A 224 -31.67 -7.80 3.08
CA HIS A 224 -31.34 -8.99 3.86
C HIS A 224 -29.88 -9.45 3.79
N GLY A 225 -29.40 -9.97 4.91
CA GLY A 225 -28.28 -10.93 5.15
C GLY A 225 -26.95 -10.68 4.45
N GLN A 226 -26.93 -10.72 3.14
CA GLN A 226 -25.71 -10.66 2.31
C GLN A 226 -24.98 -9.31 2.42
N ARG A 227 -25.71 -8.19 2.38
CA ARG A 227 -25.11 -6.84 2.48
C ARG A 227 -24.61 -6.50 3.90
N GLU A 228 -25.13 -7.17 4.91
CA GLU A 228 -24.58 -7.07 6.28
C GLU A 228 -23.20 -7.73 6.36
N GLN A 229 -23.07 -8.89 5.74
CA GLN A 229 -21.83 -9.64 5.68
C GLN A 229 -20.78 -8.91 4.82
N ASP A 230 -21.18 -8.39 3.66
CA ASP A 230 -20.32 -7.58 2.78
C ASP A 230 -19.80 -6.34 3.52
N ALA A 231 -20.68 -5.62 4.21
CA ALA A 231 -20.32 -4.42 4.95
C ALA A 231 -19.44 -4.70 6.18
N ALA A 232 -19.59 -5.85 6.81
CA ALA A 232 -18.73 -6.27 7.92
C ALA A 232 -17.35 -6.72 7.40
N ALA A 233 -17.29 -7.31 6.20
CA ALA A 233 -16.04 -7.72 5.56
C ALA A 233 -15.19 -6.53 5.10
N GLU A 234 -15.79 -5.38 4.83
CA GLU A 234 -15.08 -4.15 4.47
C GLU A 234 -14.33 -3.49 5.64
N LEU A 235 -14.73 -3.76 6.89
CA LEU A 235 -14.11 -3.15 8.05
C LEU A 235 -12.80 -3.85 8.44
N PRO A 236 -11.81 -3.11 9.00
CA PRO A 236 -10.59 -3.71 9.50
C PRO A 236 -10.86 -4.78 10.58
N ARG A 237 -10.11 -5.86 10.52
CA ARG A 237 -10.14 -6.96 11.50
C ARG A 237 -9.09 -6.73 12.57
N ILE A 238 -9.50 -6.13 13.69
CA ILE A 238 -8.60 -5.87 14.83
C ILE A 238 -8.29 -7.19 15.54
N GLN A 239 -7.00 -7.46 15.78
CA GLN A 239 -6.50 -8.71 16.31
C GLN A 239 -6.10 -8.58 17.79
N GLY A 240 -7.10 -8.69 18.68
CA GLY A 240 -6.92 -8.57 20.12
C GLY A 240 -6.83 -7.14 20.61
N ASP A 241 -6.41 -6.99 21.85
CA ASP A 241 -6.23 -5.70 22.50
C ASP A 241 -4.96 -4.99 22.03
N MET A 242 -4.91 -3.69 22.25
CA MET A 242 -3.75 -2.85 21.94
C MET A 242 -2.50 -3.34 22.69
N LEU A 243 -1.43 -3.56 21.95
CA LEU A 243 -0.14 -3.94 22.51
C LEU A 243 0.63 -2.67 22.94
N ILE A 244 1.03 -2.67 24.20
CA ILE A 244 1.71 -1.54 24.82
C ILE A 244 3.20 -1.76 24.68
N THR A 245 3.93 -0.78 24.14
CA THR A 245 5.37 -0.90 23.85
C THR A 245 6.15 0.35 24.24
N SER A 246 7.44 0.17 24.51
CA SER A 246 8.42 1.23 24.60
C SER A 246 9.68 0.90 23.79
N SER A 247 9.99 1.73 22.82
CA SER A 247 11.24 1.61 22.06
C SER A 247 12.46 2.01 22.89
N ARG A 248 12.28 2.69 24.01
CA ARG A 248 13.37 3.15 24.90
C ARG A 248 13.73 2.06 25.93
N SER A 249 12.76 1.53 26.66
CA SER A 249 12.97 0.47 27.66
C SER A 249 12.95 -0.94 27.07
N LEU A 250 12.53 -1.10 25.80
CA LEU A 250 12.30 -2.36 25.08
C LEU A 250 11.10 -3.17 25.60
N ASP A 251 10.33 -2.62 26.53
CA ASP A 251 9.12 -3.27 27.04
C ASP A 251 8.11 -3.49 25.92
N GLY A 252 7.46 -4.64 25.92
CA GLY A 252 6.43 -5.02 24.95
C GLY A 252 6.93 -5.37 23.54
N ILE A 253 8.19 -5.09 23.18
CA ILE A 253 8.73 -5.38 21.82
C ILE A 253 8.69 -6.89 21.54
N ALA A 254 9.19 -7.71 22.46
CA ALA A 254 9.16 -9.17 22.31
C ALA A 254 7.73 -9.73 22.28
N ALA A 255 6.81 -9.14 23.04
CA ALA A 255 5.39 -9.53 23.04
C ALA A 255 4.72 -9.19 21.68
N LEU A 256 5.04 -8.02 21.12
CA LEU A 256 4.57 -7.62 19.78
C LEU A 256 5.13 -8.58 18.71
N ALA A 257 6.43 -8.85 18.72
CA ALA A 257 7.07 -9.76 17.78
C ALA A 257 6.43 -11.16 17.84
N LYS A 258 6.24 -11.68 19.05
CA LYS A 258 5.55 -12.96 19.25
C LYS A 258 4.11 -12.92 18.74
N ARG A 259 3.35 -11.86 19.01
CA ARG A 259 1.97 -11.71 18.53
C ARG A 259 1.90 -11.68 17.00
N MET A 260 2.83 -11.00 16.35
CA MET A 260 2.96 -11.00 14.90
C MET A 260 3.20 -12.41 14.35
N GLU A 261 4.11 -13.17 14.98
CA GLU A 261 4.39 -14.56 14.61
C GLU A 261 3.17 -15.46 14.84
N ASP A 262 2.53 -15.38 16.01
CA ASP A 262 1.36 -16.19 16.34
C ASP A 262 0.21 -15.98 15.35
N LEU A 263 -0.05 -14.71 14.98
CA LEU A 263 -1.09 -14.37 13.98
C LEU A 263 -0.73 -14.85 12.59
N SER A 264 0.54 -14.79 12.23
CA SER A 264 1.00 -15.15 10.89
C SER A 264 0.89 -16.66 10.60
N VAL A 265 0.89 -17.50 11.65
CA VAL A 265 0.80 -18.97 11.54
C VAL A 265 -0.55 -19.54 11.99
N GLN A 266 -1.55 -18.69 12.20
CA GLN A 266 -2.87 -19.11 12.68
C GLN A 266 -3.50 -20.11 11.71
N ALA A 267 -3.96 -21.24 12.25
CA ALA A 267 -4.55 -22.32 11.47
C ALA A 267 -6.01 -22.04 11.09
N GLU A 268 -6.55 -22.82 10.15
CA GLU A 268 -7.98 -22.79 9.82
C GLU A 268 -8.86 -23.14 11.06
N PRO A 269 -10.07 -22.59 11.17
CA PRO A 269 -10.76 -21.69 10.20
C PRO A 269 -10.43 -20.20 10.36
N GLU A 270 -9.47 -19.85 11.19
CA GLU A 270 -9.15 -18.48 11.58
C GLU A 270 -7.94 -17.90 10.83
N ARG A 271 -7.50 -18.58 9.76
CA ARG A 271 -6.36 -18.15 8.96
C ARG A 271 -6.54 -16.71 8.46
N LEU A 272 -5.57 -15.85 8.80
CA LEU A 272 -5.60 -14.43 8.45
C LEU A 272 -4.79 -14.13 7.18
N PHE A 273 -3.72 -14.88 6.94
CA PHE A 273 -2.79 -14.68 5.83
C PHE A 273 -2.77 -15.94 4.97
N LEU A 274 -3.48 -15.88 3.85
CA LEU A 274 -3.76 -17.07 3.02
C LEU A 274 -2.51 -17.67 2.37
N HIS A 275 -1.47 -16.87 2.14
CA HIS A 275 -0.28 -17.32 1.44
C HIS A 275 0.95 -17.49 2.33
N TYR A 276 1.03 -16.79 3.47
CA TYR A 276 2.19 -16.85 4.36
C TYR A 276 2.32 -18.22 5.04
N ARG A 277 3.50 -18.83 4.90
CA ARG A 277 3.81 -20.20 5.36
C ARG A 277 2.81 -21.25 4.89
N GLN A 278 2.24 -21.04 3.73
CA GLN A 278 1.29 -21.94 3.10
C GLN A 278 1.86 -22.47 1.78
N PRO A 279 1.40 -23.65 1.35
CA PRO A 279 1.72 -24.14 0.02
C PRO A 279 1.17 -23.21 -1.05
N ILE A 280 2.04 -22.77 -1.95
CA ILE A 280 1.67 -22.10 -3.19
C ILE A 280 2.24 -22.88 -4.37
N PRO A 281 1.65 -22.79 -5.55
CA PRO A 281 2.23 -23.41 -6.74
C PRO A 281 3.67 -22.94 -6.96
N LYS A 282 4.62 -23.88 -7.09
CA LYS A 282 6.05 -23.56 -7.29
C LYS A 282 6.28 -22.65 -8.49
N VAL A 283 5.48 -22.77 -9.53
CA VAL A 283 5.54 -21.93 -10.71
C VAL A 283 5.45 -20.44 -10.38
N TYR A 284 4.72 -20.05 -9.33
CA TYR A 284 4.61 -18.64 -8.91
C TYR A 284 5.87 -18.17 -8.20
N GLN A 285 6.51 -19.02 -7.41
CA GLN A 285 7.83 -18.72 -6.85
C GLN A 285 8.88 -18.58 -7.95
N GLN A 286 8.81 -19.41 -8.99
CA GLN A 286 9.70 -19.32 -10.15
C GLN A 286 9.54 -18.00 -10.91
N VAL A 287 8.31 -17.46 -11.01
CA VAL A 287 8.08 -16.09 -11.51
C VAL A 287 8.75 -15.06 -10.60
N GLY A 288 8.63 -15.21 -9.29
CA GLY A 288 9.30 -14.33 -8.31
C GLY A 288 10.82 -14.33 -8.48
N VAL A 289 11.43 -15.51 -8.68
CA VAL A 289 12.87 -15.68 -8.95
C VAL A 289 13.26 -14.99 -10.26
N LEU A 290 12.47 -15.12 -11.33
CA LEU A 290 12.70 -14.40 -12.58
C LEU A 290 12.74 -12.89 -12.35
N LEU A 291 11.73 -12.33 -11.66
CA LEU A 291 11.65 -10.91 -11.38
C LEU A 291 12.80 -10.42 -10.49
N GLN A 292 13.19 -11.22 -9.50
CA GLN A 292 14.35 -10.93 -8.66
C GLN A 292 15.66 -10.92 -9.47
N GLY A 293 15.85 -11.90 -10.35
CA GLY A 293 17.01 -11.91 -11.26
C GLY A 293 17.02 -10.72 -12.22
N MET A 294 15.86 -10.33 -12.75
CA MET A 294 15.73 -9.11 -13.57
C MET A 294 16.06 -7.85 -12.77
N LYS A 295 15.63 -7.76 -11.51
CA LYS A 295 15.97 -6.66 -10.60
C LYS A 295 17.48 -6.48 -10.46
N TYR A 296 18.20 -7.58 -10.37
CA TYR A 296 19.66 -7.59 -10.23
C TYR A 296 20.43 -7.58 -11.57
N GLY A 297 19.72 -7.53 -12.69
CA GLY A 297 20.34 -7.44 -14.02
C GLY A 297 21.05 -8.70 -14.45
N LEU A 298 20.62 -9.89 -14.00
CA LEU A 298 21.17 -11.16 -14.42
C LEU A 298 21.03 -11.34 -15.94
N SER A 299 22.02 -11.97 -16.57
CA SER A 299 21.96 -12.35 -17.97
C SER A 299 20.85 -13.39 -18.22
N THR A 300 20.43 -13.54 -19.46
CA THR A 300 19.38 -14.52 -19.82
C THR A 300 19.75 -15.93 -19.36
N SER A 301 21.01 -16.36 -19.50
CA SER A 301 21.45 -17.68 -19.05
C SER A 301 21.37 -17.86 -17.54
N GLU A 302 21.76 -16.85 -16.76
CA GLU A 302 21.66 -16.86 -15.30
C GLU A 302 20.20 -16.85 -14.85
N LEU A 303 19.32 -16.08 -15.53
CA LEU A 303 17.88 -16.09 -15.27
C LEU A 303 17.26 -17.48 -15.46
N LEU A 304 17.60 -18.16 -16.56
CA LEU A 304 17.12 -19.50 -16.85
C LEU A 304 17.57 -20.50 -15.80
N GLU A 305 18.83 -20.44 -15.38
CA GLU A 305 19.38 -21.28 -14.33
C GLU A 305 18.70 -21.00 -12.98
N ALA A 306 18.54 -19.72 -12.61
CA ALA A 306 17.85 -19.32 -11.39
C ALA A 306 16.41 -19.82 -11.36
N VAL A 307 15.65 -19.69 -12.44
CA VAL A 307 14.28 -20.20 -12.55
C VAL A 307 14.23 -21.73 -12.43
N ALA A 308 15.16 -22.45 -13.07
CA ALA A 308 15.24 -23.91 -12.98
C ALA A 308 15.54 -24.38 -11.54
N GLN A 309 16.46 -23.70 -10.87
CA GLN A 309 16.83 -23.97 -9.46
C GLN A 309 15.82 -23.41 -8.45
N CYS A 310 14.90 -22.56 -8.91
CA CYS A 310 13.94 -21.81 -8.06
C CYS A 310 14.64 -20.95 -6.98
N LYS A 311 15.80 -20.39 -7.30
CA LYS A 311 16.63 -19.59 -6.38
C LYS A 311 17.54 -18.64 -7.17
N VAL A 312 17.65 -17.39 -6.72
CA VAL A 312 18.72 -16.48 -7.14
C VAL A 312 19.95 -16.77 -6.27
N ALA A 313 21.15 -16.69 -6.82
CA ALA A 313 22.38 -16.85 -6.04
C ALA A 313 22.43 -15.85 -4.87
N GLU A 314 23.01 -16.27 -3.74
CA GLU A 314 23.02 -15.48 -2.48
C GLU A 314 24.08 -14.35 -2.47
N ASP A 315 24.70 -14.06 -3.60
CA ASP A 315 25.67 -12.97 -3.70
C ASP A 315 24.96 -11.61 -3.49
N GLU A 316 25.67 -10.66 -2.86
CA GLU A 316 25.18 -9.28 -2.74
C GLU A 316 25.12 -8.63 -4.12
N HIS A 317 23.96 -8.69 -4.74
CA HIS A 317 23.70 -8.02 -6.02
C HIS A 317 23.13 -6.63 -5.79
N ASP A 318 23.76 -5.63 -6.39
CA ASP A 318 23.19 -4.30 -6.47
C ASP A 318 21.96 -4.27 -7.38
N VAL A 319 20.97 -3.48 -7.01
CA VAL A 319 19.75 -3.29 -7.83
C VAL A 319 20.11 -2.56 -9.12
N GLN A 320 20.05 -3.27 -10.22
CA GLN A 320 20.34 -2.73 -11.56
C GLN A 320 19.09 -2.18 -12.27
N ARG A 321 17.91 -2.69 -11.87
CA ARG A 321 16.68 -2.40 -12.57
C ARG A 321 15.52 -2.14 -11.62
N GLN A 322 14.79 -1.04 -11.83
CA GLN A 322 13.73 -0.57 -10.93
C GLN A 322 12.36 -1.11 -11.32
N PHE A 323 12.10 -1.25 -12.61
CA PHE A 323 10.82 -1.70 -13.15
C PHE A 323 11.01 -2.40 -14.49
N VAL A 324 9.96 -3.07 -14.95
CA VAL A 324 9.92 -3.83 -16.20
C VAL A 324 8.52 -3.77 -16.78
N SER A 325 8.41 -3.84 -18.12
CA SER A 325 7.11 -3.93 -18.78
C SER A 325 6.55 -5.34 -18.72
N MET A 326 5.21 -5.47 -18.64
CA MET A 326 4.54 -6.76 -18.66
C MET A 326 4.90 -7.59 -19.90
N LYS A 327 5.03 -6.93 -21.05
CA LYS A 327 5.40 -7.60 -22.29
C LYS A 327 6.79 -8.26 -22.22
N GLU A 328 7.72 -7.60 -21.58
CA GLU A 328 9.08 -8.14 -21.42
C GLU A 328 9.09 -9.32 -20.44
N ILE A 329 8.33 -9.21 -19.34
CA ILE A 329 8.13 -10.34 -18.40
C ILE A 329 7.52 -11.54 -19.14
N GLU A 330 6.46 -11.33 -19.91
CA GLU A 330 5.81 -12.38 -20.70
C GLU A 330 6.83 -13.09 -21.62
N THR A 331 7.61 -12.31 -22.37
CA THR A 331 8.60 -12.86 -23.30
C THR A 331 9.69 -13.68 -22.61
N LEU A 332 10.26 -13.14 -21.53
CA LEU A 332 11.30 -13.83 -20.77
C LEU A 332 10.76 -15.04 -20.02
N TRP A 333 9.54 -14.95 -19.49
CA TRP A 333 8.89 -16.04 -18.80
C TRP A 333 8.57 -17.21 -19.75
N GLU A 334 8.07 -16.95 -20.95
CA GLU A 334 7.83 -17.97 -21.97
C GLU A 334 9.12 -18.74 -22.32
N SER A 335 10.23 -18.02 -22.48
CA SER A 335 11.55 -18.62 -22.73
C SER A 335 12.01 -19.44 -21.52
N ALA A 336 11.97 -18.85 -20.32
CA ALA A 336 12.41 -19.50 -19.10
C ALA A 336 11.57 -20.73 -18.75
N ALA A 337 10.26 -20.67 -18.89
CA ALA A 337 9.38 -21.78 -18.63
C ALA A 337 9.62 -22.96 -19.58
N THR A 338 9.94 -22.66 -20.85
CA THR A 338 10.24 -23.67 -21.86
C THR A 338 11.58 -24.35 -21.58
N GLU A 339 12.64 -23.58 -21.38
CA GLU A 339 13.99 -24.12 -21.17
C GLU A 339 14.17 -24.81 -19.82
N ALA A 340 13.59 -24.26 -18.76
CA ALA A 340 13.59 -24.85 -17.42
C ALA A 340 12.58 -26.01 -17.27
N GLN A 341 11.84 -26.36 -18.33
CA GLN A 341 10.80 -27.39 -18.33
C GLN A 341 9.78 -27.21 -17.19
N VAL A 342 9.39 -25.95 -16.94
CA VAL A 342 8.43 -25.62 -15.91
C VAL A 342 7.06 -26.27 -16.21
N ALA A 343 6.47 -26.92 -15.21
CA ALA A 343 5.19 -27.59 -15.35
C ALA A 343 4.02 -26.59 -15.41
N LEU A 344 3.80 -25.95 -16.56
CA LEU A 344 2.67 -25.01 -16.75
C LEU A 344 1.32 -25.71 -16.78
N LYS A 345 1.31 -27.05 -16.91
CA LYS A 345 0.11 -27.84 -17.13
C LYS A 345 -0.62 -27.36 -18.40
N ASN A 346 -1.87 -26.92 -18.28
CA ASN A 346 -2.65 -26.41 -19.39
C ASN A 346 -2.66 -24.88 -19.48
N ALA A 347 -1.81 -24.20 -18.67
CA ALA A 347 -1.75 -22.74 -18.58
C ALA A 347 -0.82 -22.15 -19.65
N SER A 348 -1.21 -21.01 -20.19
CA SER A 348 -0.30 -20.15 -20.92
C SER A 348 0.63 -19.38 -19.95
N ALA A 349 1.78 -18.94 -20.44
CA ALA A 349 2.69 -18.10 -19.66
C ALA A 349 1.98 -16.85 -19.08
N ARG A 350 1.11 -16.24 -19.85
CA ARG A 350 0.33 -15.07 -19.46
C ARG A 350 -0.65 -15.36 -18.31
N GLU A 351 -1.36 -16.48 -18.35
CA GLU A 351 -2.30 -16.88 -17.29
C GLU A 351 -1.55 -17.12 -15.98
N VAL A 352 -0.36 -17.72 -16.02
CA VAL A 352 0.48 -17.88 -14.84
C VAL A 352 0.86 -16.53 -14.25
N LEU A 353 1.30 -15.57 -15.07
CA LEU A 353 1.67 -14.24 -14.61
C LEU A 353 0.50 -13.47 -14.00
N GLN A 354 -0.70 -13.60 -14.58
CA GLN A 354 -1.89 -12.95 -14.05
C GLN A 354 -2.25 -13.39 -12.61
N VAL A 355 -1.87 -14.59 -12.23
CA VAL A 355 -2.08 -15.12 -10.87
C VAL A 355 -0.86 -14.88 -9.98
N ALA A 356 0.34 -15.11 -10.48
CA ALA A 356 1.58 -14.99 -9.70
C ALA A 356 1.86 -13.54 -9.24
N LEU A 357 1.66 -12.55 -10.13
CA LEU A 357 2.01 -11.16 -9.83
C LEU A 357 1.21 -10.56 -8.66
N PRO A 358 -0.11 -10.73 -8.55
CA PRO A 358 -0.86 -10.28 -7.37
C PRO A 358 -0.41 -10.94 -6.05
N ILE A 359 0.02 -12.22 -6.09
CA ILE A 359 0.57 -12.90 -4.92
C ILE A 359 1.88 -12.23 -4.50
N LEU A 360 2.80 -12.04 -5.44
CA LEU A 360 4.10 -11.41 -5.21
C LEU A 360 3.98 -9.95 -4.72
N GLU A 361 2.95 -9.22 -5.20
CA GLU A 361 2.62 -7.90 -4.69
C GLU A 361 2.11 -7.95 -3.25
N GLY A 362 1.24 -8.91 -2.94
CA GLY A 362 0.75 -9.16 -1.58
C GLY A 362 1.87 -9.50 -0.60
N GLU A 363 2.90 -10.20 -1.05
CA GLU A 363 4.13 -10.50 -0.30
C GLU A 363 5.07 -9.28 -0.17
N GLY A 364 4.84 -8.22 -0.94
CA GLY A 364 5.68 -7.01 -0.94
C GLY A 364 6.94 -7.12 -1.80
N SER A 365 7.07 -8.15 -2.61
CA SER A 365 8.24 -8.38 -3.48
C SER A 365 8.27 -7.44 -4.67
N VAL A 366 7.09 -7.09 -5.20
CA VAL A 366 6.90 -6.18 -6.33
C VAL A 366 5.73 -5.23 -6.07
N LEU A 367 5.55 -4.23 -6.93
CA LEU A 367 4.38 -3.38 -6.96
C LEU A 367 3.86 -3.31 -8.41
N LEU A 368 2.56 -3.55 -8.59
CA LEU A 368 1.93 -3.54 -9.90
C LEU A 368 1.40 -2.15 -10.24
N SER A 369 1.66 -1.68 -11.45
CA SER A 369 1.02 -0.49 -11.96
C SER A 369 -0.37 -0.83 -12.51
N PRO A 370 -1.43 -0.11 -12.10
CA PRO A 370 -2.80 -0.48 -12.46
C PRO A 370 -3.15 -0.25 -13.95
N VAL A 371 -2.39 0.55 -14.68
CA VAL A 371 -2.73 1.00 -16.02
C VAL A 371 -1.65 0.70 -17.07
N SER A 372 -0.37 1.01 -16.80
CA SER A 372 0.70 0.93 -17.81
C SER A 372 1.19 -0.48 -18.13
N GLY A 373 0.78 -1.47 -17.36
CA GLY A 373 1.38 -2.80 -17.47
C GLY A 373 2.86 -2.82 -17.10
N ILE A 374 3.28 -1.94 -16.19
CA ILE A 374 4.60 -1.89 -15.57
C ILE A 374 4.58 -2.65 -14.25
N VAL A 375 5.62 -3.40 -13.98
CA VAL A 375 5.87 -4.06 -12.70
C VAL A 375 7.11 -3.42 -12.07
N HIS A 376 6.95 -2.85 -10.88
CA HIS A 376 8.06 -2.29 -10.12
C HIS A 376 8.77 -3.42 -9.39
N LEU A 377 10.01 -3.69 -9.77
CA LEU A 377 10.88 -4.70 -9.17
C LEU A 377 11.49 -4.24 -7.84
N ASN A 378 11.58 -2.93 -7.66
CA ASN A 378 12.09 -2.30 -6.46
C ASN A 378 11.12 -1.22 -5.97
N PRO A 379 10.11 -1.54 -5.16
CA PRO A 379 9.17 -0.53 -4.67
C PRO A 379 9.80 0.65 -3.93
N ALA A 380 10.99 0.48 -3.34
CA ALA A 380 11.69 1.53 -2.60
C ALA A 380 12.03 2.74 -3.49
N TRP A 381 12.41 2.54 -4.76
CA TRP A 381 12.73 3.64 -5.65
C TRP A 381 11.52 4.56 -5.90
N LEU A 382 10.32 4.00 -5.97
CA LEU A 382 9.10 4.79 -6.14
C LEU A 382 8.82 5.64 -4.89
N ALA A 383 9.11 5.11 -3.71
CA ALA A 383 9.03 5.88 -2.47
C ALA A 383 10.02 7.06 -2.48
N ASP A 384 11.25 6.84 -2.96
CA ASP A 384 12.25 7.89 -3.10
C ASP A 384 11.89 8.92 -4.18
N ALA A 385 11.27 8.48 -5.28
CA ALA A 385 10.79 9.37 -6.35
C ALA A 385 9.66 10.30 -5.86
N VAL A 386 8.82 9.81 -4.98
CA VAL A 386 7.70 10.56 -4.42
C VAL A 386 8.14 11.51 -3.30
N ARG A 387 9.20 11.15 -2.56
CA ARG A 387 9.73 11.90 -1.41
C ARG A 387 9.92 13.41 -1.67
N PRO A 388 10.55 13.87 -2.76
CA PRO A 388 10.73 15.30 -3.02
C PRO A 388 9.43 16.07 -3.21
N LEU A 389 8.41 15.44 -3.80
CA LEU A 389 7.10 16.06 -3.99
C LEU A 389 6.37 16.27 -2.65
N ALA A 390 6.61 15.39 -1.66
CA ALA A 390 5.98 15.43 -0.35
C ALA A 390 6.74 16.26 0.68
N ASP A 391 7.97 16.62 0.42
CA ASP A 391 8.82 17.21 1.44
C ASP A 391 8.14 18.40 2.15
N HIS A 392 7.69 18.14 3.38
CA HIS A 392 7.01 19.11 4.22
C HIS A 392 7.96 20.20 4.74
N ARG A 393 9.27 19.92 4.75
CA ARG A 393 10.29 20.88 5.21
C ARG A 393 10.36 22.11 4.29
N LEU A 394 9.96 21.97 3.02
CA LEU A 394 9.84 23.10 2.08
C LEU A 394 8.87 24.19 2.55
N HIS A 395 8.00 23.92 3.52
CA HIS A 395 7.19 24.95 4.18
C HIS A 395 8.00 25.81 5.19
N GLN A 396 9.18 25.35 5.59
CA GLN A 396 10.09 26.12 6.45
C GLN A 396 10.94 27.05 5.57
N MET A 397 10.92 28.34 5.89
CA MET A 397 11.56 29.37 5.07
C MET A 397 13.05 29.09 4.85
N THR A 398 13.77 28.77 5.93
CA THR A 398 15.21 28.45 5.87
C THR A 398 15.50 27.26 4.96
N HIS A 399 14.72 26.17 5.07
CA HIS A 399 14.92 25.01 4.22
C HIS A 399 14.60 25.29 2.75
N MET A 400 13.60 26.12 2.47
CA MET A 400 13.28 26.55 1.10
C MET A 400 14.40 27.42 0.52
N GLU A 401 14.96 28.33 1.31
CA GLU A 401 16.08 29.19 0.93
C GLU A 401 17.34 28.36 0.64
N ASP A 402 17.68 27.42 1.52
CA ASP A 402 18.82 26.51 1.33
C ASP A 402 18.64 25.64 0.06
N THR A 403 17.41 25.16 -0.19
CA THR A 403 17.10 24.39 -1.38
C THR A 403 17.23 25.24 -2.64
N ALA A 404 16.74 26.47 -2.65
CA ALA A 404 16.86 27.39 -3.78
C ALA A 404 18.32 27.74 -4.07
N GLN A 405 19.13 27.96 -3.03
CA GLN A 405 20.55 28.21 -3.16
C GLN A 405 21.28 26.99 -3.76
N SER A 406 20.98 25.80 -3.24
CA SER A 406 21.55 24.56 -3.79
C SER A 406 21.18 24.34 -5.27
N MET A 407 19.99 24.75 -5.70
CA MET A 407 19.60 24.66 -7.10
C MET A 407 20.37 25.62 -8.00
N GLU A 408 20.68 26.83 -7.53
CA GLU A 408 21.56 27.77 -8.22
C GLU A 408 22.98 27.25 -8.27
N ASP A 409 23.56 26.85 -7.13
CA ASP A 409 24.93 26.35 -7.01
C ASP A 409 25.20 25.12 -7.91
N ARG A 410 24.16 24.32 -8.15
CA ARG A 410 24.21 23.14 -9.05
C ARG A 410 23.85 23.47 -10.50
N GLU A 411 23.70 24.75 -10.84
CA GLU A 411 23.34 25.24 -12.18
C GLU A 411 22.00 24.68 -12.73
N LEU A 412 21.08 24.30 -11.84
CA LEU A 412 19.74 23.80 -12.19
C LEU A 412 18.77 24.93 -12.48
N PHE A 413 19.02 26.10 -11.91
CA PHE A 413 18.32 27.36 -12.20
C PHE A 413 19.33 28.46 -12.52
N PRO A 414 18.94 29.42 -13.39
CA PRO A 414 19.81 30.53 -13.77
C PRO A 414 20.22 31.44 -12.61
N ASP A 415 19.35 31.57 -11.61
CA ASP A 415 19.59 32.35 -10.41
C ASP A 415 18.71 31.90 -9.25
N TYR A 416 19.10 32.28 -8.03
CA TYR A 416 18.39 32.01 -6.79
C TYR A 416 16.91 32.46 -6.81
N ASN A 417 16.61 33.64 -7.36
CA ASN A 417 15.28 34.20 -7.30
C ASN A 417 14.30 33.36 -8.13
N LEU A 418 14.73 32.85 -9.28
CA LEU A 418 13.91 31.96 -10.12
C LEU A 418 13.68 30.61 -9.43
N ALA A 419 14.71 30.02 -8.81
CA ALA A 419 14.58 28.79 -8.04
C ALA A 419 13.62 28.98 -6.86
N HIS A 420 13.83 30.02 -6.06
CA HIS A 420 12.99 30.35 -4.90
C HIS A 420 11.53 30.62 -5.31
N ARG A 421 11.30 31.34 -6.42
CA ARG A 421 9.95 31.59 -6.96
C ARG A 421 9.27 30.29 -7.37
N ALA A 422 9.97 29.40 -8.06
CA ALA A 422 9.44 28.10 -8.49
C ALA A 422 9.06 27.21 -7.29
N LEU A 423 9.94 27.13 -6.28
CA LEU A 423 9.67 26.42 -5.03
C LEU A 423 8.47 27.02 -4.28
N ARG A 424 8.39 28.35 -4.20
CA ARG A 424 7.27 29.03 -3.55
C ARG A 424 5.94 28.76 -4.25
N GLU A 425 5.90 28.80 -5.60
CA GLU A 425 4.70 28.47 -6.37
C GLU A 425 4.28 27.01 -6.14
N PHE A 426 5.27 26.09 -6.12
CA PHE A 426 5.03 24.69 -5.82
C PHE A 426 4.43 24.47 -4.43
N VAL A 427 5.03 25.06 -3.40
CA VAL A 427 4.60 24.90 -2.01
C VAL A 427 3.25 25.55 -1.74
N GLN A 428 3.00 26.74 -2.32
CA GLN A 428 1.80 27.53 -2.02
C GLN A 428 0.61 27.21 -2.91
N ARG A 429 0.84 26.74 -4.15
CA ARG A 429 -0.19 26.54 -5.17
C ARG A 429 -0.26 25.12 -5.72
N GLY A 430 0.68 24.26 -5.34
CA GLY A 430 0.77 22.91 -5.87
C GLY A 430 1.14 22.85 -7.36
N ILE A 431 1.73 23.92 -7.92
CA ILE A 431 2.11 23.98 -9.33
C ILE A 431 3.62 23.83 -9.42
N ALA A 432 4.07 22.82 -10.16
CA ALA A 432 5.46 22.55 -10.43
C ALA A 432 5.77 22.70 -11.91
N SER A 433 6.74 23.55 -12.25
CA SER A 433 7.27 23.60 -13.62
C SER A 433 8.11 22.35 -13.91
N ARG A 434 8.24 21.99 -15.18
CA ARG A 434 9.13 20.89 -15.60
C ARG A 434 10.55 21.09 -15.09
N GLN A 435 11.10 22.31 -15.18
CA GLN A 435 12.44 22.62 -14.71
C GLN A 435 12.59 22.36 -13.20
N LEU A 436 11.58 22.71 -12.40
CA LEU A 436 11.57 22.42 -10.96
C LEU A 436 11.56 20.91 -10.71
N LEU A 437 10.72 20.16 -11.42
CA LEU A 437 10.63 18.71 -11.27
C LEU A 437 11.96 18.02 -11.64
N GLU A 438 12.60 18.43 -12.73
CA GLU A 438 13.91 17.93 -13.12
C GLU A 438 14.98 18.23 -12.05
N ALA A 439 14.91 19.42 -11.42
CA ALA A 439 15.83 19.82 -10.37
C ALA A 439 15.63 19.02 -9.07
N ILE A 440 14.41 18.87 -8.58
CA ILE A 440 14.15 18.15 -7.33
C ILE A 440 14.36 16.64 -7.47
N TRP A 441 14.25 16.08 -8.67
CA TRP A 441 14.46 14.66 -8.94
C TRP A 441 15.87 14.31 -9.40
N LEU A 442 16.76 15.30 -9.59
CA LEU A 442 18.08 15.07 -10.18
C LEU A 442 18.84 13.91 -9.53
N ASP A 443 18.82 13.85 -8.19
CA ASP A 443 19.53 12.80 -7.46
C ASP A 443 18.81 11.43 -7.59
N VAL A 444 17.49 11.42 -7.59
CA VAL A 444 16.69 10.20 -7.83
C VAL A 444 16.95 9.65 -9.24
N LEU A 445 16.86 10.51 -10.27
CA LEU A 445 17.08 10.11 -11.66
C LEU A 445 18.48 9.53 -11.87
N LYS A 446 19.51 10.12 -11.22
CA LYS A 446 20.89 9.62 -11.27
C LYS A 446 21.06 8.31 -10.51
N THR A 447 20.55 8.24 -9.27
CA THR A 447 20.71 7.07 -8.40
C THR A 447 20.08 5.84 -9.02
N TYR A 448 18.90 5.99 -9.62
CA TYR A 448 18.14 4.88 -10.16
C TYR A 448 18.28 4.70 -11.66
N SER A 449 19.07 5.52 -12.33
CA SER A 449 19.28 5.49 -13.79
C SER A 449 17.96 5.52 -14.59
N VAL A 450 17.01 6.35 -14.14
CA VAL A 450 15.69 6.53 -14.76
C VAL A 450 15.65 7.90 -15.43
N ASP A 451 15.06 8.00 -16.61
CA ASP A 451 14.86 9.29 -17.28
C ASP A 451 13.62 10.04 -16.74
N TYR A 452 13.64 11.36 -16.89
CA TYR A 452 12.57 12.24 -16.44
C TYR A 452 11.19 11.87 -17.03
N ALA A 453 11.13 11.55 -18.33
CA ALA A 453 9.86 11.30 -19.00
C ALA A 453 9.19 10.04 -18.42
N THR A 454 9.94 8.98 -18.23
CA THR A 454 9.47 7.74 -17.61
C THR A 454 8.94 7.99 -16.19
N LEU A 455 9.68 8.73 -15.33
CA LEU A 455 9.23 9.04 -13.98
C LEU A 455 7.98 9.92 -13.98
N ASN A 456 7.95 10.94 -14.84
CA ASN A 456 6.82 11.85 -14.98
C ASN A 456 5.54 11.10 -15.41
N ASP A 457 5.63 10.28 -16.43
CA ASP A 457 4.49 9.51 -16.96
C ASP A 457 3.96 8.54 -15.90
N LEU A 458 4.85 7.87 -15.19
CA LEU A 458 4.50 6.98 -14.11
C LEU A 458 3.73 7.68 -12.98
N LEU A 459 4.22 8.83 -12.53
CA LEU A 459 3.55 9.57 -11.45
C LEU A 459 2.21 10.18 -11.89
N CYS A 460 2.10 10.57 -13.15
CA CYS A 460 0.82 10.98 -13.74
C CYS A 460 -0.16 9.81 -13.82
N GLU A 461 0.30 8.63 -14.19
CA GLU A 461 -0.50 7.42 -14.23
C GLU A 461 -1.06 7.05 -12.85
N HIS A 462 -0.23 7.09 -11.83
CA HIS A 462 -0.64 6.87 -10.44
C HIS A 462 -1.49 8.01 -9.84
N LYS A 463 -1.81 9.05 -10.64
CA LYS A 463 -2.60 10.21 -10.20
C LYS A 463 -1.95 10.98 -9.05
N LEU A 464 -0.64 10.98 -8.99
CA LEU A 464 0.15 11.76 -8.04
C LEU A 464 0.49 13.14 -8.57
N MET A 465 0.44 13.30 -9.89
CA MET A 465 0.55 14.56 -10.61
C MET A 465 -0.45 14.59 -11.77
N PHE A 466 -0.74 15.80 -12.25
CA PHE A 466 -1.60 16.03 -13.41
C PHE A 466 -0.99 17.14 -14.26
N PRO A 467 -0.95 17.03 -15.60
CA PRO A 467 -0.56 18.14 -16.45
C PRO A 467 -1.47 19.35 -16.20
N ALA A 468 -0.91 20.54 -16.12
CA ALA A 468 -1.71 21.76 -16.04
C ALA A 468 -2.36 22.07 -17.41
N ALA A 469 -3.50 22.76 -17.39
CA ALA A 469 -4.21 23.12 -18.61
C ALA A 469 -3.89 24.55 -19.07
N GLY A 470 -4.16 24.86 -20.35
CA GLY A 470 -4.01 26.19 -20.95
C GLY A 470 -2.56 26.56 -21.22
N ASP A 471 -2.21 27.84 -21.01
CA ASP A 471 -0.90 28.40 -21.32
C ASP A 471 0.26 27.78 -20.48
N ARG A 472 -0.07 26.97 -19.48
CA ARG A 472 0.86 26.27 -18.60
C ARG A 472 0.93 24.77 -18.88
N SER A 473 0.76 24.34 -20.11
CA SER A 473 0.76 22.92 -20.49
C SER A 473 2.09 22.18 -20.21
N SER A 474 3.17 22.93 -19.91
CA SER A 474 4.45 22.37 -19.47
C SER A 474 4.57 22.18 -17.96
N ASP A 475 3.61 22.70 -17.18
CA ASP A 475 3.59 22.62 -15.74
C ASP A 475 2.71 21.46 -15.26
N PHE A 476 2.88 21.09 -14.00
CA PHE A 476 2.15 19.98 -13.38
C PHE A 476 1.48 20.45 -12.09
N ILE A 477 0.30 19.91 -11.83
CA ILE A 477 -0.41 20.09 -10.57
C ILE A 477 -0.08 18.88 -9.69
N VAL A 478 0.42 19.15 -8.50
CA VAL A 478 0.72 18.14 -7.47
C VAL A 478 -0.36 18.23 -6.38
N PRO A 479 -1.34 17.32 -6.36
CA PRO A 479 -2.55 17.45 -5.54
C PRO A 479 -2.28 17.60 -4.05
N VAL A 480 -1.23 16.96 -3.54
CA VAL A 480 -0.86 17.01 -2.11
C VAL A 480 -0.41 18.41 -1.67
N LYS A 481 0.05 19.25 -2.58
CA LYS A 481 0.48 20.62 -2.34
C LYS A 481 -0.61 21.67 -2.63
N LEU A 482 -1.81 21.24 -3.07
CA LEU A 482 -2.90 22.19 -3.29
C LEU A 482 -3.30 22.88 -1.98
N PRO A 483 -3.53 24.18 -2.00
CA PRO A 483 -3.86 24.94 -0.80
C PRO A 483 -5.22 24.51 -0.24
N LYS A 484 -5.29 24.42 1.08
CA LYS A 484 -6.55 24.27 1.82
C LYS A 484 -7.19 25.64 1.95
N LEU A 485 -8.41 25.79 1.44
CA LEU A 485 -9.15 27.06 1.57
C LEU A 485 -9.74 27.16 2.99
N PRO A 486 -9.43 28.24 3.76
CA PRO A 486 -10.03 28.46 5.05
C PRO A 486 -11.58 28.56 4.95
N PRO A 487 -12.33 28.17 6.01
CA PRO A 487 -13.78 28.22 6.02
C PRO A 487 -14.36 29.58 5.65
N GLU A 488 -13.74 30.63 6.16
CA GLU A 488 -14.17 32.01 5.97
C GLU A 488 -13.98 32.48 4.52
N GLU A 489 -12.85 32.14 3.91
CA GLU A 489 -12.57 32.43 2.51
C GLU A 489 -13.49 31.64 1.58
N PHE A 490 -13.79 30.37 1.91
CA PHE A 490 -14.75 29.57 1.14
C PHE A 490 -16.16 30.17 1.20
N ALA A 491 -16.60 30.60 2.39
CA ALA A 491 -17.89 31.28 2.56
C ALA A 491 -17.95 32.60 1.80
N ALA A 492 -16.86 33.38 1.83
CA ALA A 492 -16.76 34.62 1.08
C ALA A 492 -16.77 34.38 -0.45
N LEU A 493 -16.11 33.35 -0.93
CA LEU A 493 -16.10 32.95 -2.34
C LEU A 493 -17.51 32.53 -2.80
N CYS A 494 -18.23 31.75 -1.99
CA CYS A 494 -19.61 31.38 -2.27
C CYS A 494 -20.57 32.57 -2.26
N ALA A 495 -20.33 33.58 -1.42
CA ALA A 495 -21.15 34.80 -1.32
C ALA A 495 -20.86 35.83 -2.42
N SER A 496 -19.63 35.88 -2.93
CA SER A 496 -19.20 36.86 -3.95
C SER A 496 -19.53 36.46 -5.39
N SER A 497 -20.06 35.27 -5.62
CA SER A 497 -20.28 34.69 -6.96
C SER A 497 -21.60 35.13 -7.57
N SER A 498 -21.78 36.42 -7.85
CA SER A 498 -22.96 36.91 -8.61
C SER A 498 -22.85 36.72 -10.14
N GLU A 499 -21.68 36.40 -10.68
CA GLU A 499 -21.46 36.25 -12.13
C GLU A 499 -20.71 34.95 -12.53
N ALA A 500 -20.12 34.22 -11.60
CA ALA A 500 -19.51 32.93 -11.88
C ALA A 500 -20.33 31.80 -11.26
N ALA A 501 -20.68 30.78 -12.02
CA ALA A 501 -21.38 29.61 -11.50
C ALA A 501 -20.46 28.88 -10.54
N VAL A 502 -20.73 28.95 -9.22
CA VAL A 502 -20.10 28.11 -8.21
C VAL A 502 -20.83 26.77 -8.20
N VAL A 503 -20.15 25.72 -8.66
CA VAL A 503 -20.67 24.35 -8.56
C VAL A 503 -20.19 23.75 -7.25
N VAL A 504 -21.10 23.54 -6.31
CA VAL A 504 -20.82 22.82 -5.07
C VAL A 504 -21.19 21.36 -5.25
N GLY A 505 -20.19 20.50 -5.40
CA GLY A 505 -20.38 19.05 -5.38
C GLY A 505 -20.38 18.52 -3.94
N LYS A 506 -21.44 17.83 -3.53
CA LYS A 506 -21.51 17.15 -2.24
C LYS A 506 -21.40 15.64 -2.44
N VAL A 507 -20.28 15.06 -2.00
CA VAL A 507 -20.09 13.61 -1.99
C VAL A 507 -20.33 13.09 -0.57
N ARG A 508 -21.28 12.19 -0.42
CA ARG A 508 -21.52 11.48 0.85
C ARG A 508 -20.88 10.11 0.73
N THR A 509 -19.82 9.89 1.49
CA THR A 509 -19.18 8.57 1.63
C THR A 509 -19.11 8.21 3.11
N ARG A 510 -18.92 6.92 3.42
CA ARG A 510 -18.65 6.48 4.81
C ARG A 510 -17.35 7.07 5.34
N PHE A 511 -16.38 7.21 4.43
CA PHE A 511 -15.09 7.84 4.65
C PHE A 511 -14.74 8.67 3.42
N ILE A 512 -14.01 9.75 3.63
CA ILE A 512 -13.33 10.46 2.54
C ILE A 512 -11.87 10.00 2.61
N PRO A 513 -11.40 9.18 1.64
CA PRO A 513 -10.00 8.78 1.62
C PRO A 513 -9.12 10.03 1.58
N PRO A 514 -8.04 10.06 2.36
CA PRO A 514 -7.06 11.14 2.28
C PRO A 514 -6.58 11.33 0.84
N GLY A 515 -6.48 12.57 0.42
CA GLY A 515 -6.09 12.92 -0.95
C GLY A 515 -7.20 12.85 -1.99
N LEU A 516 -8.38 12.26 -1.71
CA LEU A 516 -9.47 12.19 -2.69
C LEU A 516 -9.89 13.58 -3.19
N MET A 517 -10.09 14.53 -2.27
CA MET A 517 -10.51 15.89 -2.64
C MET A 517 -9.44 16.62 -3.44
N GLN A 518 -8.16 16.42 -3.11
CA GLN A 518 -7.04 16.94 -3.87
C GLN A 518 -7.01 16.36 -5.29
N MET A 519 -7.22 15.05 -5.43
CA MET A 519 -7.28 14.38 -6.72
C MET A 519 -8.46 14.87 -7.56
N VAL A 520 -9.64 15.03 -6.96
CA VAL A 520 -10.83 15.58 -7.63
C VAL A 520 -10.58 17.02 -8.07
N ALA A 521 -10.02 17.86 -7.20
CA ALA A 521 -9.67 19.24 -7.52
C ALA A 521 -8.66 19.33 -8.66
N ALA A 522 -7.62 18.49 -8.64
CA ALA A 522 -6.60 18.44 -9.70
C ALA A 522 -7.20 17.96 -11.03
N ALA A 523 -8.03 16.91 -11.01
CA ALA A 523 -8.72 16.40 -12.21
C ALA A 523 -9.66 17.44 -12.82
N LEU A 524 -10.42 18.19 -12.00
CA LEU A 524 -11.27 19.28 -12.47
C LEU A 524 -10.46 20.46 -13.01
N HIS A 525 -9.33 20.79 -12.37
CA HIS A 525 -8.44 21.84 -12.84
C HIS A 525 -7.81 21.49 -14.20
N HIS A 526 -7.51 20.22 -14.44
CA HIS A 526 -7.01 19.72 -15.73
C HIS A 526 -8.00 19.95 -16.88
N LEU A 527 -9.31 19.99 -16.60
CA LEU A 527 -10.33 20.30 -17.61
C LEU A 527 -10.31 21.77 -18.09
N GLY A 528 -9.48 22.63 -17.48
CA GLY A 528 -9.22 24.00 -17.92
C GLY A 528 -10.38 24.99 -17.72
N GLN A 529 -11.52 24.52 -17.22
CA GLN A 529 -12.75 25.31 -17.10
C GLN A 529 -13.02 25.83 -15.69
N TYR A 530 -12.27 25.34 -14.67
CA TYR A 530 -12.58 25.60 -13.28
C TYR A 530 -11.33 25.96 -12.47
N ARG A 531 -11.43 26.94 -11.58
CA ARG A 531 -10.51 27.11 -10.46
C ARG A 531 -11.03 26.25 -9.32
N CYS A 532 -10.34 25.18 -9.02
CA CYS A 532 -10.77 24.24 -7.99
C CYS A 532 -10.13 24.57 -6.66
N TYR A 533 -10.97 24.66 -5.64
CA TYR A 533 -10.60 24.77 -4.25
C TYR A 533 -11.18 23.58 -3.51
N PHE A 534 -10.47 23.04 -2.55
CA PHE A 534 -11.06 22.03 -1.70
C PHE A 534 -10.98 22.45 -0.23
N ARG A 535 -11.94 22.00 0.53
CA ARG A 535 -11.98 22.17 1.96
C ARG A 535 -12.10 20.80 2.59
N TYR A 536 -11.25 20.50 3.59
CA TYR A 536 -11.54 19.45 4.53
C TYR A 536 -12.79 19.88 5.30
N GLY A 537 -13.93 19.33 4.93
CA GLY A 537 -15.17 19.52 5.65
C GLY A 537 -15.02 18.88 7.01
N GLY A 538 -15.13 19.67 8.06
CA GLY A 538 -15.54 19.16 9.35
C GLY A 538 -16.86 18.42 9.15
N VAL A 539 -17.13 17.49 10.08
CA VAL A 539 -18.36 16.72 10.24
C VAL A 539 -19.53 17.44 9.62
N LEU A 540 -20.09 16.83 8.60
CA LEU A 540 -21.44 17.14 8.19
C LEU A 540 -22.32 16.11 8.91
N GLU A 541 -23.12 16.62 9.85
CA GLU A 541 -24.22 15.90 10.46
C GLU A 541 -25.06 15.12 9.46
#